data_d4bdca92644d4ed5b48d75f861fdf2c5
#
_entry.id   d4bdca92644d4ed5b48d75f861fdf2c5
#
_cell.length_a   1.000
_cell.length_b   1.000
_cell.length_c   1.000
_cell.angle_alpha   90.00
_cell.angle_beta   90.00
_cell.angle_gamma   90.00
#
_symmetry.space_group_name_H-M   'P 1'
#
loop_
_entity.id
_entity.type
_entity.pdbx_description
1 polymer ?
#
loop_
_entity_poly.entity_id
_entity_poly.type
_entity_poly.pdbx_seq_one_letter_code
_entity_poly.pdbx_strand_id
1 'polypeptide(L)'
;MSCVRLLTLLALVGTARASAVDNQACATSSTPSGTDFFPAAARLSPGNLNSGSASAFVDGGEGFNVTYAETFKVVRTKALPGVEALTYVLYQCGTTQPTQDVDGSAFPAGARFFSVPVKRVATGMSVAVGYLEQLGLRDKLKLIDPAYVHAPCVQKAEEDGTLAASHVIYLGWDASTSTAMYNYTLWHNSISTNNVEMVITDEHDSGYSNSDKDVVFTPSHTNLGMLERLSFIKFISLFFNKETQASGYYADQYERWNYMAGQVAAAQARGGIPTGYKCAWVTTVTAASGTYKITWDDYKRDICTAAGLSTHIPSAATSSAGSYTYPSKAAFLTDMANAAVVIDESYFKTPSTGATKTAVITNLAFNEAPGLRSLSPSTGMILRLDKHVSDGDPLYSHSTFWPTESLTWFEDSYVHPAVVVQDLVRLSWLNGVAGVTTLQEGCPRFFRDINSNDVVVKTTANECTLWDNARVNGVCLAQLSMQRVAVAALLGASPAARIGANLVTVTFVAIATMILV
;
A
#
# COMPACT_ATOMS: atom_id res chain seq x y z
N MET A 1 3.36 12.80 -48.54
CA MET A 1 1.94 12.72 -48.13
C MET A 1 1.73 11.68 -47.02
N SER A 2 2.61 11.55 -46.01
CA SER A 2 2.54 10.47 -45.01
C SER A 2 2.58 10.96 -43.54
N CYS A 3 2.90 12.22 -43.24
CA CYS A 3 2.97 12.73 -41.87
C CYS A 3 1.65 13.27 -41.28
N VAL A 4 0.65 13.56 -42.11
CA VAL A 4 -0.63 14.14 -41.65
C VAL A 4 -1.58 13.08 -41.08
N ARG A 5 -1.43 11.80 -41.44
CA ARG A 5 -2.30 10.73 -40.92
C ARG A 5 -1.92 10.20 -39.52
N LEU A 6 -0.70 10.47 -39.05
CA LEU A 6 -0.27 10.02 -37.71
C LEU A 6 -0.73 10.96 -36.58
N LEU A 7 -0.88 12.24 -36.89
CA LEU A 7 -1.37 13.25 -35.93
C LEU A 7 -2.88 13.13 -35.64
N THR A 8 -3.65 12.61 -36.59
CA THR A 8 -5.11 12.44 -36.43
C THR A 8 -5.45 11.21 -35.56
N LEU A 9 -4.56 10.22 -35.49
CA LEU A 9 -4.78 9.04 -34.62
C LEU A 9 -4.45 9.30 -33.14
N LEU A 10 -3.49 10.19 -32.86
CA LEU A 10 -3.16 10.60 -31.47
C LEU A 10 -4.20 11.52 -30.84
N ALA A 11 -4.94 12.29 -31.67
CA ALA A 11 -6.03 13.15 -31.19
C ALA A 11 -7.31 12.38 -30.83
N LEU A 12 -7.49 11.16 -31.38
CA LEU A 12 -8.69 10.33 -31.13
C LEU A 12 -8.58 9.42 -29.89
N VAL A 13 -7.40 9.25 -29.32
CA VAL A 13 -7.21 8.48 -28.06
C VAL A 13 -7.45 9.34 -26.81
N GLY A 14 -7.48 10.67 -26.96
CA GLY A 14 -7.63 11.62 -25.86
C GLY A 14 -9.06 12.05 -25.50
N THR A 15 -10.11 11.63 -26.21
CA THR A 15 -11.44 12.24 -26.04
C THR A 15 -12.61 11.29 -25.79
N ALA A 16 -12.39 10.04 -25.41
CA ALA A 16 -13.51 9.15 -25.15
C ALA A 16 -13.29 8.25 -23.92
N ARG A 17 -13.13 8.86 -22.77
CA ARG A 17 -13.61 8.31 -21.51
C ARG A 17 -14.29 9.44 -20.75
N ALA A 18 -15.44 9.87 -21.23
CA ALA A 18 -16.46 10.31 -20.29
C ALA A 18 -16.79 9.05 -19.48
N SER A 19 -16.07 8.85 -18.37
CA SER A 19 -16.35 7.82 -17.40
C SER A 19 -17.82 7.95 -17.04
N ALA A 20 -18.53 6.82 -16.98
CA ALA A 20 -19.77 6.77 -16.22
C ALA A 20 -19.40 7.33 -14.84
N VAL A 21 -19.89 8.52 -14.54
CA VAL A 21 -19.45 9.29 -13.37
C VAL A 21 -19.96 8.54 -12.16
N ASP A 22 -19.05 8.13 -11.29
CA ASP A 22 -19.40 7.60 -9.96
C ASP A 22 -20.36 8.59 -9.31
N ASN A 23 -21.54 8.13 -8.88
CA ASN A 23 -22.61 9.04 -8.46
C ASN A 23 -22.34 9.62 -7.08
N GLN A 24 -21.95 10.88 -7.04
CA GLN A 24 -21.65 11.62 -5.83
C GLN A 24 -22.84 12.44 -5.30
N ALA A 25 -23.93 12.56 -6.05
CA ALA A 25 -25.09 13.37 -5.68
C ALA A 25 -26.08 12.58 -4.80
N CYS A 26 -26.60 13.22 -3.77
CA CYS A 26 -27.73 12.69 -3.02
C CYS A 26 -29.03 12.82 -3.83
N ALA A 27 -29.95 11.88 -3.62
CA ALA A 27 -31.31 12.02 -4.11
C ALA A 27 -32.00 13.24 -3.46
N THR A 28 -32.84 13.91 -4.21
CA THR A 28 -33.64 15.06 -3.77
C THR A 28 -35.12 14.82 -4.06
N SER A 29 -35.98 15.70 -3.56
CA SER A 29 -37.42 15.63 -3.86
C SER A 29 -37.75 15.75 -5.35
N SER A 30 -36.82 16.27 -6.16
CA SER A 30 -36.95 16.36 -7.63
C SER A 30 -36.35 15.17 -8.37
N THR A 31 -35.74 14.21 -7.68
CA THR A 31 -35.21 13.00 -8.31
C THR A 31 -36.35 12.12 -8.81
N PRO A 32 -36.37 11.73 -10.10
CA PRO A 32 -37.43 10.88 -10.63
C PRO A 32 -37.52 9.53 -9.90
N SER A 33 -38.73 9.01 -9.77
CA SER A 33 -38.93 7.64 -9.29
C SER A 33 -38.30 6.65 -10.26
N GLY A 34 -37.65 5.59 -9.73
CA GLY A 34 -36.96 4.58 -10.55
C GLY A 34 -35.59 5.03 -11.08
N THR A 35 -35.02 6.12 -10.53
CA THR A 35 -33.65 6.48 -10.88
C THR A 35 -32.67 5.40 -10.40
N ASP A 36 -31.92 4.83 -11.36
CA ASP A 36 -30.80 3.94 -11.05
C ASP A 36 -29.56 4.79 -10.68
N PHE A 37 -29.23 4.81 -9.40
CA PHE A 37 -28.06 5.51 -8.88
C PHE A 37 -26.75 4.75 -9.10
N PHE A 38 -26.84 3.47 -9.44
CA PHE A 38 -25.69 2.59 -9.68
C PHE A 38 -25.79 1.95 -11.07
N PRO A 39 -25.65 2.77 -12.14
CA PRO A 39 -25.80 2.25 -13.51
C PRO A 39 -24.75 1.18 -13.82
N ALA A 40 -25.09 0.22 -14.67
CA ALA A 40 -24.28 -0.97 -14.94
C ALA A 40 -22.82 -0.64 -15.31
N ALA A 41 -22.57 0.47 -15.99
CA ALA A 41 -21.22 0.91 -16.35
C ALA A 41 -20.35 1.36 -15.15
N ALA A 42 -20.98 1.74 -14.04
CA ALA A 42 -20.31 2.16 -12.79
C ALA A 42 -20.18 1.00 -11.78
N ARG A 43 -20.84 -0.14 -12.01
CA ARG A 43 -20.80 -1.28 -11.08
C ARG A 43 -19.48 -2.03 -11.17
N LEU A 44 -19.04 -2.58 -10.05
CA LEU A 44 -18.04 -3.64 -10.07
C LEU A 44 -18.64 -4.87 -10.74
N SER A 45 -18.05 -5.31 -11.83
CA SER A 45 -18.49 -6.47 -12.59
C SER A 45 -17.28 -7.30 -13.02
N PRO A 46 -17.44 -8.57 -13.41
CA PRO A 46 -16.35 -9.39 -13.91
C PRO A 46 -15.54 -8.71 -15.02
N GLY A 47 -16.20 -8.05 -15.97
CA GLY A 47 -15.55 -7.32 -17.05
C GLY A 47 -14.76 -6.09 -16.60
N ASN A 48 -15.10 -5.48 -15.46
CA ASN A 48 -14.42 -4.32 -14.89
C ASN A 48 -13.28 -4.72 -13.94
N LEU A 49 -13.10 -6.00 -13.71
CA LEU A 49 -12.11 -6.52 -12.76
C LEU A 49 -10.86 -7.07 -13.44
N ASN A 50 -10.80 -7.08 -14.78
CA ASN A 50 -9.74 -7.66 -15.60
C ASN A 50 -9.34 -9.11 -15.28
N SER A 51 -10.02 -9.73 -14.32
CA SER A 51 -9.72 -11.06 -13.82
C SER A 51 -10.84 -12.08 -14.08
N GLY A 52 -11.89 -11.67 -14.79
CA GLY A 52 -13.03 -12.56 -15.08
C GLY A 52 -13.89 -12.93 -13.87
N SER A 53 -13.64 -12.36 -12.70
CA SER A 53 -14.38 -12.66 -11.47
C SER A 53 -15.30 -11.52 -11.05
N ALA A 54 -16.56 -11.82 -10.72
CA ALA A 54 -17.51 -10.87 -10.15
C ALA A 54 -17.17 -10.50 -8.70
N SER A 55 -16.39 -11.33 -8.03
CA SER A 55 -15.82 -11.00 -6.73
C SER A 55 -14.61 -10.10 -6.93
N ALA A 56 -14.39 -9.19 -6.04
CA ALA A 56 -13.25 -8.26 -6.11
C ALA A 56 -11.91 -8.95 -5.89
N PHE A 57 -11.89 -10.23 -5.62
CA PHE A 57 -10.70 -11.01 -5.39
C PHE A 57 -10.39 -11.93 -6.55
N VAL A 58 -9.10 -12.05 -6.83
CA VAL A 58 -8.56 -12.96 -7.82
C VAL A 58 -8.71 -14.40 -7.29
N ASP A 59 -9.01 -15.30 -8.18
CA ASP A 59 -8.97 -16.75 -8.08
C ASP A 59 -8.71 -17.36 -6.69
N GLY A 60 -9.76 -17.69 -5.98
CA GLY A 60 -9.68 -18.42 -4.72
C GLY A 60 -10.87 -18.19 -3.81
N GLY A 61 -11.63 -17.15 -4.07
CA GLY A 61 -12.90 -16.95 -3.40
C GLY A 61 -12.83 -16.30 -2.03
N GLU A 62 -11.73 -15.72 -1.64
CA GLU A 62 -11.60 -14.96 -0.40
C GLU A 62 -11.82 -13.48 -0.65
N GLY A 63 -12.72 -12.82 0.13
CA GLY A 63 -12.91 -11.41 0.02
C GLY A 63 -14.33 -10.92 0.16
N PHE A 64 -14.90 -10.27 -0.83
CA PHE A 64 -16.25 -9.75 -0.79
C PHE A 64 -16.99 -9.93 -2.12
N ASN A 65 -18.32 -9.95 -2.02
CA ASN A 65 -19.23 -9.85 -3.16
C ASN A 65 -20.06 -8.59 -3.04
N VAL A 66 -20.50 -8.04 -4.17
CA VAL A 66 -21.44 -6.92 -4.20
C VAL A 66 -22.61 -7.23 -5.13
N THR A 67 -23.83 -6.95 -4.65
CA THR A 67 -25.04 -6.96 -5.45
C THR A 67 -25.64 -5.57 -5.48
N TYR A 68 -26.22 -5.17 -6.62
CA TYR A 68 -26.72 -3.82 -6.84
C TYR A 68 -28.24 -3.84 -7.08
N ALA A 69 -28.94 -2.92 -6.41
CA ALA A 69 -30.28 -2.47 -6.74
C ALA A 69 -30.21 -1.03 -7.31
N GLU A 70 -31.34 -0.43 -7.65
CA GLU A 70 -31.40 0.93 -8.18
C GLU A 70 -30.92 1.99 -7.17
N THR A 71 -31.24 1.81 -5.89
CA THR A 71 -30.99 2.81 -4.82
C THR A 71 -30.01 2.35 -3.76
N PHE A 72 -29.57 1.10 -3.79
CA PHE A 72 -28.62 0.57 -2.82
C PHE A 72 -27.77 -0.57 -3.41
N LYS A 73 -26.70 -0.89 -2.73
CA LYS A 73 -25.83 -2.05 -3.00
C LYS A 73 -25.58 -2.80 -1.71
N VAL A 74 -25.46 -4.12 -1.78
CA VAL A 74 -25.19 -4.99 -0.64
C VAL A 74 -23.84 -5.63 -0.82
N VAL A 75 -22.96 -5.36 0.12
CA VAL A 75 -21.59 -5.88 0.15
C VAL A 75 -21.52 -6.96 1.21
N ARG A 76 -21.07 -8.15 0.83
CA ARG A 76 -20.89 -9.28 1.73
C ARG A 76 -19.42 -9.67 1.72
N THR A 77 -18.77 -9.53 2.87
CA THR A 77 -17.41 -10.06 3.02
C THR A 77 -17.47 -11.57 3.21
N LYS A 78 -16.40 -12.24 2.84
CA LYS A 78 -16.21 -13.66 3.17
C LYS A 78 -15.47 -13.77 4.50
N ALA A 79 -15.72 -14.85 5.22
CA ALA A 79 -14.94 -15.14 6.41
C ALA A 79 -13.49 -15.41 6.05
N LEU A 80 -12.57 -14.80 6.80
CA LEU A 80 -11.15 -15.13 6.81
C LEU A 80 -10.83 -15.83 8.14
N PRO A 81 -9.71 -16.53 8.29
CA PRO A 81 -9.33 -17.10 9.56
C PRO A 81 -9.30 -16.03 10.66
N GLY A 82 -10.17 -16.16 11.66
CA GLY A 82 -10.34 -15.18 12.73
C GLY A 82 -11.21 -13.96 12.42
N VAL A 83 -11.77 -13.85 11.20
CA VAL A 83 -12.64 -12.75 10.79
C VAL A 83 -13.99 -13.28 10.33
N GLU A 84 -15.07 -12.86 10.95
CA GLU A 84 -16.42 -13.24 10.56
C GLU A 84 -16.85 -12.56 9.26
N ALA A 85 -17.74 -13.25 8.50
CA ALA A 85 -18.39 -12.64 7.35
C ALA A 85 -19.37 -11.55 7.79
N LEU A 86 -19.29 -10.39 7.15
CA LEU A 86 -20.12 -9.22 7.44
C LEU A 86 -20.95 -8.82 6.22
N THR A 87 -22.10 -8.18 6.48
CA THR A 87 -22.95 -7.59 5.45
C THR A 87 -23.07 -6.09 5.66
N TYR A 88 -22.75 -5.34 4.61
CA TYR A 88 -22.91 -3.89 4.56
C TYR A 88 -23.96 -3.53 3.52
N VAL A 89 -24.93 -2.72 3.90
CA VAL A 89 -26.00 -2.22 3.03
C VAL A 89 -25.74 -0.74 2.78
N LEU A 90 -25.35 -0.40 1.56
CA LEU A 90 -24.90 0.92 1.15
C LEU A 90 -25.99 1.57 0.30
N TYR A 91 -26.77 2.47 0.86
CA TYR A 91 -27.88 3.13 0.17
C TYR A 91 -27.55 4.57 -0.21
N GLN A 92 -28.02 4.99 -1.38
CA GLN A 92 -27.75 6.34 -1.88
C GLN A 92 -28.32 7.38 -0.93
N CYS A 93 -27.52 8.39 -0.59
CA CYS A 93 -27.95 9.47 0.30
C CYS A 93 -29.19 10.20 -0.27
N GLY A 94 -30.13 10.53 0.62
CA GLY A 94 -31.43 11.08 0.24
C GLY A 94 -32.48 10.06 -0.19
N THR A 95 -32.15 8.78 -0.32
CA THR A 95 -33.13 7.69 -0.49
C THR A 95 -33.50 7.08 0.86
N THR A 96 -34.62 6.35 0.88
CA THR A 96 -35.03 5.59 2.06
C THR A 96 -34.10 4.41 2.29
N GLN A 97 -33.71 4.17 3.54
CA GLN A 97 -32.95 2.99 3.91
C GLN A 97 -33.73 1.73 3.53
N PRO A 98 -33.14 0.77 2.79
CA PRO A 98 -33.83 -0.44 2.39
C PRO A 98 -34.11 -1.34 3.60
N THR A 99 -35.23 -2.06 3.55
CA THR A 99 -35.66 -3.01 4.58
C THR A 99 -35.51 -4.47 4.15
N GLN A 100 -35.28 -4.70 2.86
CA GLN A 100 -35.10 -6.00 2.25
C GLN A 100 -33.91 -5.99 1.31
N ASP A 101 -33.28 -7.16 1.17
CA ASP A 101 -32.19 -7.40 0.23
C ASP A 101 -32.64 -7.31 -1.23
N VAL A 102 -31.72 -7.36 -2.17
CA VAL A 102 -31.96 -7.27 -3.62
C VAL A 102 -32.91 -8.41 -4.11
N ASP A 103 -32.87 -9.55 -3.47
CA ASP A 103 -33.74 -10.70 -3.77
C ASP A 103 -35.06 -10.69 -3.01
N GLY A 104 -35.36 -9.66 -2.21
CA GLY A 104 -36.56 -9.54 -1.39
C GLY A 104 -36.48 -10.25 -0.03
N SER A 105 -35.38 -10.91 0.29
CA SER A 105 -35.20 -11.54 1.61
C SER A 105 -34.87 -10.47 2.69
N ALA A 106 -35.02 -10.89 3.96
CA ALA A 106 -34.56 -10.03 5.08
C ALA A 106 -33.04 -9.98 5.11
N PHE A 107 -32.47 -8.82 5.46
CA PHE A 107 -31.03 -8.73 5.73
C PHE A 107 -30.64 -9.62 6.92
N PRO A 108 -29.43 -10.19 6.92
CA PRO A 108 -28.96 -10.96 8.06
C PRO A 108 -28.87 -10.10 9.32
N ALA A 109 -29.04 -10.72 10.48
CA ALA A 109 -28.80 -10.04 11.75
C ALA A 109 -27.36 -9.50 11.80
N GLY A 110 -27.19 -8.27 12.28
CA GLY A 110 -25.88 -7.61 12.31
C GLY A 110 -25.48 -6.93 10.99
N ALA A 111 -26.36 -6.89 9.98
CA ALA A 111 -26.12 -6.07 8.79
C ALA A 111 -25.97 -4.60 9.16
N ARG A 112 -24.96 -3.92 8.60
CA ARG A 112 -24.63 -2.53 8.88
C ARG A 112 -25.04 -1.65 7.70
N PHE A 113 -25.64 -0.49 8.00
CA PHE A 113 -26.25 0.38 7.00
C PHE A 113 -25.51 1.70 6.89
N PHE A 114 -25.10 2.06 5.67
CA PHE A 114 -24.39 3.31 5.40
C PHE A 114 -25.08 4.09 4.29
N SER A 115 -25.30 5.38 4.55
CA SER A 115 -25.69 6.32 3.51
C SER A 115 -24.46 6.70 2.68
N VAL A 116 -24.48 6.47 1.37
CA VAL A 116 -23.33 6.69 0.48
C VAL A 116 -23.59 7.80 -0.54
N PRO A 117 -22.56 8.55 -0.94
CA PRO A 117 -21.17 8.44 -0.50
C PRO A 117 -20.98 8.94 0.93
N VAL A 118 -20.15 8.22 1.70
CA VAL A 118 -19.75 8.61 3.06
C VAL A 118 -18.95 9.91 3.02
N LYS A 119 -19.17 10.79 3.98
CA LYS A 119 -18.55 12.12 4.00
C LYS A 119 -17.56 12.30 5.15
N ARG A 120 -17.67 11.51 6.21
CA ARG A 120 -16.92 11.71 7.45
C ARG A 120 -16.45 10.37 8.00
N VAL A 121 -15.15 10.13 7.85
CA VAL A 121 -14.48 8.86 8.17
C VAL A 121 -13.56 9.05 9.36
N ALA A 122 -13.49 8.03 10.20
CA ALA A 122 -12.43 7.85 11.19
C ALA A 122 -11.65 6.57 10.92
N THR A 123 -10.36 6.56 11.22
CA THR A 123 -9.55 5.33 11.23
C THR A 123 -8.43 5.40 12.24
N GLY A 124 -8.21 4.29 12.97
CA GLY A 124 -6.99 4.04 13.74
C GLY A 124 -5.91 3.32 12.95
N MET A 125 -6.18 3.00 11.67
CA MET A 125 -5.31 2.19 10.82
C MET A 125 -4.56 3.04 9.81
N SER A 126 -3.24 3.10 9.88
CA SER A 126 -2.42 3.78 8.86
C SER A 126 -2.59 3.16 7.47
N VAL A 127 -2.76 1.85 7.38
CA VAL A 127 -3.00 1.17 6.09
C VAL A 127 -4.24 1.70 5.36
N ALA A 128 -5.31 2.06 6.07
CA ALA A 128 -6.50 2.64 5.45
C ALA A 128 -6.24 4.00 4.81
N VAL A 129 -5.29 4.76 5.36
CA VAL A 129 -4.90 6.09 4.84
C VAL A 129 -4.39 5.97 3.40
N GLY A 130 -3.52 5.01 3.10
CA GLY A 130 -3.01 4.80 1.75
C GLY A 130 -4.11 4.59 0.71
N TYR A 131 -5.15 3.80 1.05
CA TYR A 131 -6.29 3.57 0.16
C TYR A 131 -7.16 4.81 -0.01
N LEU A 132 -7.45 5.52 1.09
CA LEU A 132 -8.26 6.74 1.05
C LEU A 132 -7.56 7.83 0.22
N GLU A 133 -6.28 8.03 0.41
CA GLU A 133 -5.52 8.98 -0.38
C GLU A 133 -5.50 8.61 -1.86
N GLN A 134 -5.31 7.32 -2.19
CA GLN A 134 -5.28 6.85 -3.58
C GLN A 134 -6.61 7.06 -4.30
N LEU A 135 -7.71 7.03 -3.58
CA LEU A 135 -9.04 7.36 -4.10
C LEU A 135 -9.37 8.87 -4.07
N GLY A 136 -8.42 9.72 -3.63
CA GLY A 136 -8.64 11.15 -3.50
C GLY A 136 -9.65 11.50 -2.41
N LEU A 137 -9.68 10.73 -1.32
CA LEU A 137 -10.67 10.82 -0.23
C LEU A 137 -10.09 11.40 1.07
N ARG A 138 -8.89 12.00 1.01
CA ARG A 138 -8.25 12.62 2.19
C ARG A 138 -9.17 13.63 2.89
N ASP A 139 -9.95 14.39 2.13
CA ASP A 139 -10.90 15.37 2.65
C ASP A 139 -12.06 14.75 3.44
N LYS A 140 -12.32 13.45 3.27
CA LYS A 140 -13.34 12.70 4.02
C LYS A 140 -12.82 12.23 5.37
N LEU A 141 -11.52 12.10 5.55
CA LEU A 141 -10.92 11.74 6.81
C LEU A 141 -11.13 12.91 7.81
N LYS A 142 -11.78 12.63 8.94
CA LYS A 142 -12.14 13.62 9.97
C LYS A 142 -11.59 13.32 11.34
N LEU A 143 -11.20 12.08 11.57
CA LEU A 143 -10.60 11.65 12.82
C LEU A 143 -9.57 10.56 12.52
N ILE A 144 -8.40 10.67 13.10
CA ILE A 144 -7.31 9.70 12.97
C ILE A 144 -6.61 9.47 14.30
N ASP A 145 -6.08 8.25 14.51
CA ASP A 145 -4.98 8.04 15.42
C ASP A 145 -3.67 8.25 14.64
N PRO A 146 -2.90 9.29 14.94
CA PRO A 146 -1.71 9.64 14.15
C PRO A 146 -0.50 8.75 14.41
N ALA A 147 -0.59 7.81 15.38
CA ALA A 147 0.54 7.02 15.88
C ALA A 147 1.39 6.35 14.79
N TYR A 148 0.73 5.89 13.73
CA TYR A 148 1.38 5.10 12.68
C TYR A 148 1.24 5.73 11.30
N VAL A 149 0.84 7.01 11.23
CA VAL A 149 0.60 7.69 9.96
C VAL A 149 1.89 8.26 9.43
N HIS A 150 2.23 7.84 8.21
CA HIS A 150 3.39 8.36 7.47
C HIS A 150 2.99 9.52 6.54
N ALA A 151 1.78 9.50 5.94
CA ALA A 151 1.38 10.42 4.87
C ALA A 151 1.59 11.90 5.23
N PRO A 152 2.51 12.62 4.58
CA PRO A 152 2.81 14.02 4.89
C PRO A 152 1.61 14.95 4.78
N CYS A 153 0.69 14.67 3.86
CA CYS A 153 -0.50 15.48 3.69
C CYS A 153 -1.57 15.25 4.77
N VAL A 154 -1.57 14.08 5.41
CA VAL A 154 -2.40 13.81 6.58
C VAL A 154 -1.80 14.50 7.80
N GLN A 155 -0.48 14.43 8.00
CA GLN A 155 0.23 15.19 9.02
C GLN A 155 -0.03 16.70 8.86
N LYS A 156 0.01 17.21 7.62
CA LYS A 156 -0.30 18.62 7.34
C LYS A 156 -1.73 19.00 7.71
N ALA A 157 -2.69 18.13 7.42
CA ALA A 157 -4.10 18.38 7.77
C ALA A 157 -4.32 18.39 9.29
N GLU A 158 -3.57 17.59 10.03
CA GLU A 158 -3.56 17.59 11.50
C GLU A 158 -2.93 18.90 12.03
N GLU A 159 -1.74 19.27 11.57
CA GLU A 159 -1.08 20.52 11.97
C GLU A 159 -1.95 21.77 11.69
N ASP A 160 -2.65 21.78 10.55
CA ASP A 160 -3.56 22.87 10.16
C ASP A 160 -4.90 22.83 10.92
N GLY A 161 -5.15 21.83 11.76
CA GLY A 161 -6.39 21.66 12.53
C GLY A 161 -7.61 21.30 11.66
N THR A 162 -7.43 20.87 10.42
CA THR A 162 -8.51 20.45 9.52
C THR A 162 -8.86 18.96 9.67
N LEU A 163 -8.00 18.21 10.30
CA LEU A 163 -8.15 16.81 10.70
C LEU A 163 -8.00 16.70 12.22
N ALA A 164 -8.99 16.12 12.88
CA ALA A 164 -8.88 15.84 14.31
C ALA A 164 -7.96 14.63 14.54
N ALA A 165 -7.00 14.80 15.42
CA ALA A 165 -6.19 13.71 15.95
C ALA A 165 -6.74 13.24 17.30
N SER A 166 -6.84 11.94 17.50
CA SER A 166 -7.20 11.36 18.78
C SER A 166 -6.24 10.23 19.11
N HIS A 167 -5.32 10.52 19.98
CA HIS A 167 -4.32 9.55 20.42
C HIS A 167 -4.96 8.51 21.34
N VAL A 168 -4.73 7.25 21.03
CA VAL A 168 -5.05 6.15 21.92
C VAL A 168 -3.90 5.99 22.90
N ILE A 169 -4.18 6.17 24.18
CA ILE A 169 -3.15 6.19 25.22
C ILE A 169 -2.79 4.77 25.62
N TYR A 170 -1.54 4.39 25.42
CA TYR A 170 -0.99 3.15 25.95
C TYR A 170 -0.88 3.21 27.48
N LEU A 171 -1.56 2.31 28.18
CA LEU A 171 -1.60 2.25 29.64
C LEU A 171 -0.57 1.31 30.25
N GLY A 172 0.00 0.42 29.45
CA GLY A 172 0.96 -0.58 29.92
C GLY A 172 0.74 -1.95 29.30
N TRP A 173 1.47 -2.93 29.82
CA TRP A 173 1.39 -4.33 29.43
C TRP A 173 0.73 -5.15 30.55
N ASP A 174 -0.35 -5.84 30.23
CA ASP A 174 -0.94 -6.82 31.15
C ASP A 174 -0.18 -8.16 31.04
N ALA A 175 0.65 -8.44 32.03
CA ALA A 175 1.44 -9.65 32.05
C ALA A 175 0.59 -10.93 32.24
N SER A 176 -0.63 -10.81 32.75
CA SER A 176 -1.53 -11.96 32.98
C SER A 176 -2.19 -12.44 31.69
N THR A 177 -2.49 -11.53 30.79
CA THR A 177 -3.11 -11.80 29.47
C THR A 177 -2.11 -11.75 28.33
N SER A 178 -0.88 -11.29 28.59
CA SER A 178 0.14 -11.00 27.57
C SER A 178 -0.36 -10.04 26.50
N THR A 179 -1.11 -9.01 26.89
CA THR A 179 -1.71 -8.01 25.97
C THR A 179 -1.36 -6.59 26.37
N ALA A 180 -1.30 -5.72 25.37
CA ALA A 180 -1.17 -4.28 25.59
C ALA A 180 -2.53 -3.69 26.02
N MET A 181 -2.49 -2.81 27.02
CA MET A 181 -3.68 -2.09 27.48
C MET A 181 -3.71 -0.68 26.90
N TYR A 182 -4.87 -0.27 26.42
CA TYR A 182 -5.08 1.05 25.81
C TYR A 182 -6.30 1.75 26.37
N ASN A 183 -6.28 3.09 26.37
CA ASN A 183 -7.44 3.91 26.68
C ASN A 183 -8.01 4.53 25.41
N TYR A 184 -9.15 4.04 24.98
CA TYR A 184 -9.88 4.51 23.79
C TYR A 184 -10.93 5.59 24.08
N THR A 185 -11.03 6.09 25.31
CA THR A 185 -12.09 7.02 25.72
C THR A 185 -12.07 8.29 24.87
N LEU A 186 -10.90 8.85 24.60
CA LEU A 186 -10.78 10.06 23.78
C LEU A 186 -11.21 9.78 22.34
N TRP A 187 -10.86 8.62 21.79
CA TRP A 187 -11.27 8.18 20.47
C TRP A 187 -12.79 8.13 20.34
N HIS A 188 -13.49 7.44 21.23
CA HIS A 188 -14.94 7.31 21.18
C HIS A 188 -15.66 8.64 21.35
N ASN A 189 -15.17 9.52 22.24
CA ASN A 189 -15.70 10.87 22.37
C ASN A 189 -15.52 11.68 21.07
N SER A 190 -14.37 11.55 20.43
CA SER A 190 -14.04 12.25 19.19
C SER A 190 -14.89 11.80 18.00
N ILE A 191 -15.31 10.53 17.95
CA ILE A 191 -16.24 10.03 16.94
C ILE A 191 -17.54 10.83 16.93
N SER A 192 -18.13 11.06 18.11
CA SER A 192 -19.37 11.84 18.25
C SER A 192 -19.15 13.31 17.96
N THR A 193 -18.08 13.91 18.51
CA THR A 193 -17.77 15.35 18.33
C THR A 193 -17.52 15.69 16.86
N ASN A 194 -16.86 14.80 16.11
CA ASN A 194 -16.57 15.01 14.71
C ASN A 194 -17.68 14.50 13.77
N ASN A 195 -18.83 14.06 14.31
CA ASN A 195 -19.96 13.51 13.55
C ASN A 195 -19.51 12.43 12.54
N VAL A 196 -18.65 11.53 12.95
CA VAL A 196 -18.14 10.45 12.11
C VAL A 196 -19.30 9.56 11.67
N GLU A 197 -19.32 9.24 10.37
CA GLU A 197 -20.34 8.39 9.75
C GLU A 197 -19.85 6.94 9.58
N MET A 198 -18.54 6.74 9.45
CA MET A 198 -17.90 5.44 9.24
C MET A 198 -16.57 5.37 9.99
N VAL A 199 -16.34 4.28 10.68
CA VAL A 199 -15.08 3.96 11.36
C VAL A 199 -14.44 2.78 10.64
N ILE A 200 -13.24 2.95 10.12
CA ILE A 200 -12.48 1.84 9.52
C ILE A 200 -11.63 1.21 10.62
N THR A 201 -11.85 -0.07 10.84
CA THR A 201 -11.18 -0.90 11.85
C THR A 201 -10.59 -2.15 11.20
N ASP A 202 -9.66 -2.81 11.89
CA ASP A 202 -9.24 -4.17 11.52
C ASP A 202 -9.87 -5.25 12.42
N GLU A 203 -9.50 -6.48 12.15
CA GLU A 203 -9.94 -7.65 12.92
C GLU A 203 -9.25 -7.79 14.28
N HIS A 204 -8.16 -7.09 14.51
CA HIS A 204 -7.30 -7.27 15.67
C HIS A 204 -7.52 -6.21 16.74
N ASP A 205 -7.98 -5.03 16.38
CA ASP A 205 -8.14 -3.91 17.29
C ASP A 205 -9.60 -3.48 17.47
N SER A 206 -10.33 -4.26 18.29
CA SER A 206 -11.72 -3.98 18.66
C SER A 206 -11.88 -2.68 19.47
N GLY A 207 -10.80 -2.12 19.99
CA GLY A 207 -10.84 -0.88 20.78
C GLY A 207 -11.23 0.34 19.98
N TYR A 208 -10.94 0.37 18.67
CA TYR A 208 -11.39 1.42 17.77
C TYR A 208 -12.86 1.27 17.34
N SER A 209 -13.47 0.11 17.61
CA SER A 209 -14.81 -0.24 17.16
C SER A 209 -15.90 0.71 17.68
N ASN A 210 -16.87 1.00 16.83
CA ASN A 210 -18.09 1.76 17.14
C ASN A 210 -19.34 1.09 16.55
N SER A 211 -19.51 -0.19 16.82
CA SER A 211 -20.65 -1.05 16.46
C SER A 211 -21.31 -0.78 15.09
N ASP A 212 -22.26 0.15 15.01
CA ASP A 212 -23.04 0.39 13.81
C ASP A 212 -22.30 1.13 12.69
N LYS A 213 -21.19 1.79 13.04
CA LYS A 213 -20.37 2.59 12.11
C LYS A 213 -19.14 1.86 11.60
N ASP A 214 -18.86 0.67 12.10
CA ASP A 214 -17.63 -0.03 11.77
C ASP A 214 -17.65 -0.65 10.39
N VAL A 215 -16.55 -0.49 9.71
CA VAL A 215 -16.17 -1.23 8.51
C VAL A 215 -14.90 -1.99 8.80
N VAL A 216 -14.99 -3.31 8.90
CA VAL A 216 -13.82 -4.18 9.11
C VAL A 216 -13.05 -4.27 7.80
N PHE A 217 -11.81 -3.81 7.83
CA PHE A 217 -10.95 -3.62 6.68
C PHE A 217 -9.65 -4.39 6.88
N THR A 218 -9.47 -5.49 6.15
CA THR A 218 -8.48 -6.52 6.45
C THR A 218 -7.40 -6.72 5.36
N PRO A 219 -6.88 -5.68 4.70
CA PRO A 219 -5.84 -5.85 3.68
C PRO A 219 -4.52 -6.37 4.25
N SER A 220 -4.33 -6.27 5.56
CA SER A 220 -3.14 -6.75 6.28
C SER A 220 -3.17 -8.24 6.60
N HIS A 221 -4.30 -8.93 6.38
CA HIS A 221 -4.42 -10.35 6.70
C HIS A 221 -3.31 -11.19 6.04
N THR A 222 -2.73 -12.13 6.79
CA THR A 222 -1.52 -12.87 6.38
C THR A 222 -1.72 -13.81 5.21
N ASN A 223 -2.95 -14.29 4.99
CA ASN A 223 -3.32 -15.20 3.91
C ASN A 223 -3.64 -14.48 2.58
N LEU A 224 -3.37 -13.19 2.49
CA LEU A 224 -3.63 -12.41 1.29
C LEU A 224 -2.33 -12.18 0.51
N GLY A 225 -2.37 -12.49 -0.78
CA GLY A 225 -1.33 -12.14 -1.74
C GLY A 225 -1.28 -10.62 -2.00
N MET A 226 -0.22 -10.16 -2.66
CA MET A 226 0.04 -8.72 -2.82
C MET A 226 -1.05 -8.03 -3.66
N LEU A 227 -1.53 -8.67 -4.72
CA LEU A 227 -2.61 -8.13 -5.55
C LEU A 227 -3.99 -8.27 -4.89
N GLU A 228 -4.17 -9.26 -4.02
CA GLU A 228 -5.38 -9.38 -3.20
C GLU A 228 -5.47 -8.24 -2.19
N ARG A 229 -4.36 -7.89 -1.54
CA ARG A 229 -4.27 -6.69 -0.69
C ARG A 229 -4.67 -5.43 -1.46
N LEU A 230 -4.12 -5.22 -2.65
CA LEU A 230 -4.50 -4.10 -3.51
C LEU A 230 -6.01 -4.07 -3.81
N SER A 231 -6.65 -5.25 -3.96
CA SER A 231 -8.07 -5.32 -4.33
C SER A 231 -9.01 -4.69 -3.31
N PHE A 232 -8.56 -4.50 -2.07
CA PHE A 232 -9.32 -3.76 -1.04
C PHE A 232 -9.59 -2.29 -1.40
N ILE A 233 -8.88 -1.73 -2.39
CA ILE A 233 -9.24 -0.42 -2.95
C ILE A 233 -10.64 -0.43 -3.56
N LYS A 234 -11.05 -1.57 -4.16
CA LYS A 234 -12.41 -1.77 -4.69
C LYS A 234 -13.44 -1.87 -3.57
N PHE A 235 -13.10 -2.58 -2.49
CA PHE A 235 -13.98 -2.69 -1.32
C PHE A 235 -14.26 -1.32 -0.71
N ILE A 236 -13.22 -0.58 -0.37
CA ILE A 236 -13.39 0.74 0.27
C ILE A 236 -14.08 1.74 -0.68
N SER A 237 -13.88 1.64 -1.99
CA SER A 237 -14.50 2.51 -2.99
C SER A 237 -16.04 2.45 -2.99
N LEU A 238 -16.61 1.30 -2.59
CA LEU A 238 -18.07 1.09 -2.53
C LEU A 238 -18.76 2.06 -1.59
N PHE A 239 -18.11 2.43 -0.48
CA PHE A 239 -18.64 3.37 0.51
C PHE A 239 -18.61 4.82 0.03
N PHE A 240 -17.91 5.10 -1.06
CA PHE A 240 -17.72 6.45 -1.60
C PHE A 240 -18.23 6.61 -3.04
N ASN A 241 -18.88 5.60 -3.59
CA ASN A 241 -19.28 5.57 -5.01
C ASN A 241 -18.09 5.92 -5.93
N LYS A 242 -16.95 5.21 -5.76
CA LYS A 242 -15.69 5.41 -6.49
C LYS A 242 -15.25 4.14 -7.23
N GLU A 243 -16.19 3.25 -7.56
CA GLU A 243 -15.91 1.94 -8.12
C GLU A 243 -15.15 2.01 -9.44
N THR A 244 -15.51 2.95 -10.30
CA THR A 244 -14.84 3.15 -11.60
C THR A 244 -13.38 3.58 -11.41
N GLN A 245 -13.13 4.52 -10.48
CA GLN A 245 -11.79 4.99 -10.17
C GLN A 245 -10.93 3.86 -9.58
N ALA A 246 -11.49 3.10 -8.62
CA ALA A 246 -10.79 2.00 -7.98
C ALA A 246 -10.46 0.87 -8.96
N SER A 247 -11.40 0.52 -9.86
CA SER A 247 -11.20 -0.50 -10.88
C SER A 247 -10.10 -0.09 -11.87
N GLY A 248 -10.09 1.16 -12.30
CA GLY A 248 -9.04 1.69 -13.19
C GLY A 248 -7.66 1.66 -12.54
N TYR A 249 -7.58 2.05 -11.27
CA TYR A 249 -6.33 2.01 -10.53
C TYR A 249 -5.82 0.58 -10.30
N TYR A 250 -6.71 -0.33 -9.88
CA TYR A 250 -6.36 -1.74 -9.74
C TYR A 250 -5.80 -2.32 -11.03
N ALA A 251 -6.47 -2.07 -12.17
CA ALA A 251 -6.04 -2.56 -13.46
C ALA A 251 -4.63 -2.04 -13.84
N ASP A 252 -4.36 -0.74 -13.63
CA ASP A 252 -3.03 -0.15 -13.88
C ASP A 252 -1.94 -0.84 -13.04
N GLN A 253 -2.17 -1.02 -11.75
CA GLN A 253 -1.20 -1.67 -10.86
C GLN A 253 -1.00 -3.15 -11.20
N TYR A 254 -2.09 -3.85 -11.56
CA TYR A 254 -2.05 -5.25 -12.00
C TYR A 254 -1.22 -5.42 -13.28
N GLU A 255 -1.44 -4.57 -14.28
CA GLU A 255 -0.68 -4.60 -15.53
C GLU A 255 0.80 -4.30 -15.31
N ARG A 256 1.13 -3.31 -14.49
CA ARG A 256 2.52 -2.96 -14.13
C ARG A 256 3.22 -4.07 -13.38
N TRP A 257 2.53 -4.70 -12.41
CA TRP A 257 3.05 -5.87 -11.68
C TRP A 257 3.41 -6.99 -12.64
N ASN A 258 2.46 -7.39 -13.50
CA ASN A 258 2.66 -8.47 -14.46
C ASN A 258 3.75 -8.14 -15.49
N TYR A 259 3.83 -6.89 -15.92
CA TYR A 259 4.90 -6.44 -16.80
C TYR A 259 6.27 -6.64 -16.14
N MET A 260 6.46 -6.20 -14.91
CA MET A 260 7.72 -6.37 -14.18
C MET A 260 8.07 -7.84 -13.97
N ALA A 261 7.12 -8.65 -13.49
CA ALA A 261 7.31 -10.08 -13.31
C ALA A 261 7.67 -10.79 -14.63
N GLY A 262 7.02 -10.40 -15.72
CA GLY A 262 7.31 -10.92 -17.06
C GLY A 262 8.70 -10.54 -17.58
N GLN A 263 9.16 -9.30 -17.34
CA GLN A 263 10.53 -8.87 -17.69
C GLN A 263 11.58 -9.68 -16.92
N VAL A 264 11.35 -9.89 -15.63
CA VAL A 264 12.22 -10.70 -14.77
C VAL A 264 12.28 -12.15 -15.24
N ALA A 265 11.13 -12.78 -15.49
CA ALA A 265 11.05 -14.16 -16.00
C ALA A 265 11.76 -14.32 -17.36
N ALA A 266 11.57 -13.36 -18.27
CA ALA A 266 12.24 -13.35 -19.56
C ALA A 266 13.77 -13.20 -19.43
N ALA A 267 14.25 -12.39 -18.49
CA ALA A 267 15.67 -12.24 -18.21
C ALA A 267 16.28 -13.53 -17.60
N GLN A 268 15.54 -14.20 -16.71
CA GLN A 268 15.95 -15.53 -16.18
C GLN A 268 16.06 -16.57 -17.28
N ALA A 269 15.07 -16.64 -18.18
CA ALA A 269 15.07 -17.59 -19.30
C ALA A 269 16.26 -17.39 -20.25
N ARG A 270 16.77 -16.16 -20.37
CA ARG A 270 17.99 -15.85 -21.16
C ARG A 270 19.29 -16.08 -20.39
N GLY A 271 19.25 -16.54 -19.15
CA GLY A 271 20.42 -16.70 -18.30
C GLY A 271 21.01 -15.38 -17.78
N GLY A 272 20.31 -14.26 -17.98
CA GLY A 272 20.74 -12.95 -17.50
C GLY A 272 20.58 -12.75 -16.00
N ILE A 273 19.72 -13.55 -15.36
CA ILE A 273 19.48 -13.54 -13.92
C ILE A 273 19.76 -14.94 -13.38
N PRO A 274 20.60 -15.08 -12.36
CA PRO A 274 20.82 -16.38 -11.74
C PRO A 274 19.52 -16.93 -11.13
N THR A 275 19.23 -18.19 -11.39
CA THR A 275 18.13 -18.91 -10.76
C THR A 275 18.53 -19.42 -9.37
N GLY A 276 17.54 -19.65 -8.51
CA GLY A 276 17.75 -20.27 -7.20
C GLY A 276 18.25 -19.33 -6.11
N TYR A 277 18.25 -18.02 -6.34
CA TYR A 277 18.51 -17.05 -5.28
C TYR A 277 17.32 -16.96 -4.31
N LYS A 278 17.63 -17.11 -3.00
CA LYS A 278 16.61 -17.13 -1.94
C LYS A 278 16.42 -15.74 -1.33
N CYS A 279 15.17 -15.42 -1.09
CA CYS A 279 14.68 -14.22 -0.42
C CYS A 279 14.12 -14.59 0.96
N ALA A 280 14.69 -14.08 2.03
CA ALA A 280 14.33 -14.38 3.41
C ALA A 280 13.79 -13.11 4.09
N TRP A 281 12.58 -13.19 4.64
CA TRP A 281 12.00 -12.14 5.49
C TRP A 281 12.27 -12.48 6.96
N VAL A 282 13.07 -11.68 7.62
CA VAL A 282 13.61 -11.98 8.95
C VAL A 282 13.22 -10.92 9.95
N THR A 283 12.86 -11.35 11.15
CA THR A 283 12.70 -10.45 12.29
C THR A 283 13.42 -11.03 13.52
N THR A 284 14.01 -10.18 14.35
CA THR A 284 14.47 -10.55 15.67
C THR A 284 13.31 -10.42 16.64
N VAL A 285 12.96 -11.51 17.33
CA VAL A 285 11.90 -11.49 18.35
C VAL A 285 12.40 -10.77 19.60
N THR A 286 13.61 -11.07 20.01
CA THR A 286 14.32 -10.33 21.05
C THR A 286 15.83 -10.39 20.78
N ALA A 287 16.46 -9.25 20.55
CA ALA A 287 17.91 -9.19 20.35
C ALA A 287 18.69 -9.73 21.58
N ALA A 288 18.16 -9.48 22.78
CA ALA A 288 18.78 -9.92 24.04
C ALA A 288 18.77 -11.45 24.22
N SER A 289 17.74 -12.15 23.73
CA SER A 289 17.65 -13.62 23.83
C SER A 289 18.23 -14.33 22.61
N GLY A 290 18.60 -13.61 21.55
CA GLY A 290 19.06 -14.19 20.29
C GLY A 290 17.99 -15.06 19.62
N THR A 291 16.73 -14.66 19.73
CA THR A 291 15.60 -15.37 19.12
C THR A 291 15.30 -14.74 17.77
N TYR A 292 15.38 -15.53 16.72
CA TYR A 292 15.17 -15.13 15.34
C TYR A 292 13.96 -15.81 14.76
N LYS A 293 13.17 -15.07 13.97
CA LYS A 293 11.98 -15.56 13.28
C LYS A 293 12.08 -15.23 11.80
N ILE A 294 11.68 -16.15 10.97
CA ILE A 294 11.48 -15.93 9.53
C ILE A 294 9.99 -16.03 9.22
N THR A 295 9.54 -15.25 8.27
CA THR A 295 8.13 -15.23 7.86
C THR A 295 8.02 -15.36 6.33
N TRP A 296 6.91 -15.93 5.85
CA TRP A 296 6.66 -16.12 4.42
C TRP A 296 5.16 -16.05 4.11
N ASP A 297 4.49 -15.05 4.65
CA ASP A 297 3.10 -14.71 4.30
C ASP A 297 2.93 -14.62 2.78
N ASP A 298 1.73 -14.84 2.27
CA ASP A 298 1.51 -14.98 0.83
C ASP A 298 2.00 -13.76 0.03
N TYR A 299 1.76 -12.55 0.52
CA TYR A 299 2.28 -11.34 -0.14
C TYR A 299 3.82 -11.28 -0.21
N LYS A 300 4.53 -11.83 0.79
CA LYS A 300 6.00 -11.90 0.81
C LYS A 300 6.51 -12.87 -0.24
N ARG A 301 5.81 -13.99 -0.42
CA ARG A 301 6.08 -14.95 -1.49
C ARG A 301 5.87 -14.33 -2.85
N ASP A 302 4.77 -13.60 -3.03
CA ASP A 302 4.45 -12.92 -4.28
C ASP A 302 5.54 -11.90 -4.67
N ILE A 303 5.96 -11.06 -3.73
CA ILE A 303 7.02 -10.07 -3.94
C ILE A 303 8.33 -10.74 -4.35
N CYS A 304 8.77 -11.76 -3.60
CA CYS A 304 10.00 -12.49 -3.93
C CYS A 304 9.90 -13.15 -5.31
N THR A 305 8.78 -13.82 -5.60
CA THR A 305 8.55 -14.52 -6.88
C THR A 305 8.52 -13.55 -8.06
N ALA A 306 7.81 -12.45 -7.94
CA ALA A 306 7.72 -11.42 -8.99
C ALA A 306 9.10 -10.77 -9.27
N ALA A 307 9.97 -10.72 -8.27
CA ALA A 307 11.36 -10.28 -8.42
C ALA A 307 12.31 -11.40 -8.86
N GLY A 308 11.81 -12.59 -9.23
CA GLY A 308 12.63 -13.71 -9.71
C GLY A 308 13.39 -14.46 -8.62
N LEU A 309 12.98 -14.31 -7.38
CA LEU A 309 13.60 -14.94 -6.21
C LEU A 309 12.73 -16.09 -5.70
N SER A 310 13.36 -17.10 -5.12
CA SER A 310 12.64 -18.14 -4.38
C SER A 310 12.49 -17.71 -2.93
N THR A 311 11.29 -17.79 -2.38
CA THR A 311 11.10 -17.52 -0.95
C THR A 311 11.86 -18.55 -0.12
N HIS A 312 12.64 -18.08 0.84
CA HIS A 312 13.34 -18.96 1.77
C HIS A 312 12.39 -19.47 2.83
N ILE A 313 12.17 -20.78 2.84
CA ILE A 313 11.42 -21.49 3.87
C ILE A 313 12.39 -22.47 4.54
N PRO A 314 12.60 -22.38 5.87
CA PRO A 314 13.47 -23.29 6.58
C PRO A 314 13.04 -24.75 6.42
N SER A 315 13.99 -25.64 6.25
CA SER A 315 13.71 -27.09 6.05
C SER A 315 13.01 -27.73 7.25
N ALA A 316 13.19 -27.16 8.45
CA ALA A 316 12.54 -27.61 9.69
C ALA A 316 11.10 -27.09 9.84
N ALA A 317 10.66 -26.15 8.96
CA ALA A 317 9.34 -25.57 9.02
C ALA A 317 8.35 -26.34 8.16
N THR A 318 7.07 -26.37 8.57
CA THR A 318 6.00 -26.78 7.66
C THR A 318 5.64 -25.62 6.75
N SER A 319 5.45 -25.86 5.46
CA SER A 319 5.16 -24.82 4.48
C SER A 319 3.87 -24.02 4.77
N SER A 320 2.94 -24.63 5.53
CA SER A 320 1.65 -24.02 5.92
C SER A 320 1.72 -23.12 7.15
N ALA A 321 2.84 -23.08 7.87
CA ALA A 321 2.92 -22.35 9.14
C ALA A 321 3.07 -20.82 8.98
N GLY A 322 3.43 -20.32 7.79
CA GLY A 322 3.65 -18.89 7.51
C GLY A 322 4.86 -18.27 8.25
N SER A 323 5.39 -18.94 9.28
CA SER A 323 6.55 -18.48 10.04
C SER A 323 7.30 -19.62 10.74
N TYR A 324 8.57 -19.36 11.08
CA TYR A 324 9.39 -20.28 11.87
C TYR A 324 10.31 -19.51 12.80
N THR A 325 10.31 -19.91 14.07
CA THR A 325 11.23 -19.38 15.09
C THR A 325 12.36 -20.37 15.30
N TYR A 326 13.59 -19.91 15.12
CA TYR A 326 14.76 -20.77 15.27
C TYR A 326 15.04 -21.11 16.72
N PRO A 327 15.44 -22.37 16.99
CA PRO A 327 15.73 -22.81 18.36
C PRO A 327 17.03 -22.21 18.91
N SER A 328 17.90 -21.70 18.04
CA SER A 328 19.15 -21.07 18.43
C SER A 328 19.67 -20.11 17.34
N LYS A 329 20.51 -19.17 17.75
CA LYS A 329 21.25 -18.28 16.86
C LYS A 329 22.11 -19.06 15.83
N ALA A 330 22.76 -20.12 16.27
CA ALA A 330 23.61 -20.95 15.40
C ALA A 330 22.78 -21.60 14.28
N ALA A 331 21.60 -22.14 14.61
CA ALA A 331 20.70 -22.72 13.62
C ALA A 331 20.22 -21.65 12.62
N PHE A 332 19.89 -20.46 13.07
CA PHE A 332 19.54 -19.33 12.22
C PHE A 332 20.67 -18.95 11.26
N LEU A 333 21.88 -18.71 11.76
CA LEU A 333 23.02 -18.32 10.93
C LEU A 333 23.38 -19.38 9.91
N THR A 334 23.30 -20.68 10.28
CA THR A 334 23.52 -21.79 9.36
C THR A 334 22.52 -21.78 8.21
N ASP A 335 21.24 -21.55 8.51
CA ASP A 335 20.18 -21.55 7.50
C ASP A 335 20.27 -20.31 6.60
N MET A 336 20.65 -19.15 7.15
CA MET A 336 20.83 -17.90 6.39
C MET A 336 22.05 -17.91 5.46
N ALA A 337 22.95 -18.89 5.55
CA ALA A 337 24.15 -18.93 4.73
C ALA A 337 23.87 -18.87 3.22
N ASN A 338 22.73 -19.39 2.79
CA ASN A 338 22.32 -19.44 1.38
C ASN A 338 21.30 -18.36 0.99
N ALA A 339 20.84 -17.53 1.91
CA ALA A 339 19.95 -16.43 1.60
C ALA A 339 20.74 -15.32 0.87
N ALA A 340 20.37 -15.04 -0.37
CA ALA A 340 21.00 -13.97 -1.14
C ALA A 340 20.39 -12.60 -0.81
N VAL A 341 19.08 -12.57 -0.61
CA VAL A 341 18.34 -11.36 -0.18
C VAL A 341 17.78 -11.63 1.20
N VAL A 342 18.11 -10.79 2.14
CA VAL A 342 17.51 -10.76 3.48
C VAL A 342 16.74 -9.46 3.62
N ILE A 343 15.44 -9.55 3.89
CA ILE A 343 14.59 -8.41 4.19
C ILE A 343 14.36 -8.40 5.70
N ASP A 344 14.94 -7.42 6.36
CA ASP A 344 14.90 -7.28 7.81
C ASP A 344 13.68 -6.45 8.23
N GLU A 345 12.76 -7.11 8.93
CA GLU A 345 11.57 -6.52 9.56
C GLU A 345 11.76 -6.26 11.05
N SER A 346 12.98 -6.40 11.56
CA SER A 346 13.23 -6.20 13.00
C SER A 346 12.89 -4.79 13.43
N TYR A 347 12.28 -4.71 14.60
CA TYR A 347 11.87 -3.45 15.19
C TYR A 347 13.05 -2.56 15.57
N PHE A 348 12.96 -1.30 15.20
CA PHE A 348 13.79 -0.21 15.71
C PHE A 348 12.88 0.95 16.12
N LYS A 349 13.07 1.46 17.33
CA LYS A 349 12.22 2.54 17.88
C LYS A 349 12.29 3.80 17.01
N THR A 350 13.47 4.15 16.55
CA THR A 350 13.74 5.31 15.71
C THR A 350 14.59 4.85 14.52
N PRO A 351 13.97 4.33 13.45
CA PRO A 351 14.71 3.79 12.31
C PRO A 351 15.73 4.74 11.70
N SER A 352 15.41 6.05 11.63
CA SER A 352 16.28 7.06 11.02
C SER A 352 17.64 7.20 11.69
N THR A 353 17.73 6.95 12.99
CA THR A 353 18.96 7.06 13.78
C THR A 353 19.44 5.75 14.36
N GLY A 354 18.51 4.83 14.69
CA GLY A 354 18.80 3.57 15.36
C GLY A 354 19.12 2.42 14.40
N ALA A 355 18.51 2.38 13.22
CA ALA A 355 18.70 1.29 12.26
C ALA A 355 19.92 1.53 11.34
N THR A 356 21.07 1.82 11.93
CA THR A 356 22.36 1.93 11.20
C THR A 356 22.79 0.57 10.66
N LYS A 357 23.66 0.54 9.65
CA LYS A 357 24.24 -0.70 9.13
C LYS A 357 24.79 -1.61 10.23
N THR A 358 25.59 -1.05 11.12
CA THR A 358 26.18 -1.80 12.24
C THR A 358 25.09 -2.35 13.17
N ALA A 359 24.08 -1.54 13.53
CA ALA A 359 23.01 -1.95 14.40
C ALA A 359 22.19 -3.09 13.77
N VAL A 360 21.82 -3.00 12.49
CA VAL A 360 21.08 -4.03 11.77
C VAL A 360 21.87 -5.33 11.70
N ILE A 361 23.15 -5.27 11.28
CA ILE A 361 24.02 -6.45 11.18
C ILE A 361 24.20 -7.10 12.55
N THR A 362 24.37 -6.33 13.61
CA THR A 362 24.49 -6.83 14.99
C THR A 362 23.18 -7.44 15.48
N ASN A 363 22.04 -6.79 15.22
CA ASN A 363 20.72 -7.28 15.60
C ASN A 363 20.40 -8.62 14.94
N LEU A 364 20.81 -8.82 13.69
CA LEU A 364 20.69 -10.09 12.96
C LEU A 364 21.81 -11.10 13.32
N ALA A 365 22.76 -10.74 14.19
CA ALA A 365 23.95 -11.51 14.51
C ALA A 365 24.86 -11.82 13.30
N PHE A 366 24.70 -11.14 12.19
CA PHE A 366 25.47 -11.39 10.96
C PHE A 366 26.96 -10.98 11.09
N ASN A 367 27.29 -10.12 12.06
CA ASN A 367 28.68 -9.83 12.44
C ASN A 367 29.43 -11.08 12.96
N GLU A 368 28.72 -12.10 13.42
CA GLU A 368 29.29 -13.38 13.88
C GLU A 368 29.51 -14.40 12.73
N ALA A 369 28.94 -14.11 11.56
CA ALA A 369 29.02 -14.97 10.37
C ALA A 369 29.39 -14.14 9.11
N PRO A 370 30.61 -13.60 9.01
CA PRO A 370 31.00 -12.67 7.94
C PRO A 370 30.99 -13.30 6.54
N GLY A 371 30.89 -14.62 6.43
CA GLY A 371 30.78 -15.36 5.17
C GLY A 371 29.36 -15.48 4.61
N LEU A 372 28.35 -14.88 5.24
CA LEU A 372 26.99 -14.93 4.74
C LEU A 372 26.89 -14.25 3.37
N ARG A 373 26.17 -14.90 2.46
CA ARG A 373 25.99 -14.41 1.10
C ARG A 373 25.35 -13.02 1.04
N SER A 374 24.37 -12.75 1.91
CA SER A 374 23.67 -11.48 1.98
C SER A 374 24.56 -10.28 2.39
N LEU A 375 25.71 -10.53 3.03
CA LEU A 375 26.70 -9.50 3.36
C LEU A 375 27.60 -9.09 2.20
N SER A 376 27.66 -9.89 1.14
CA SER A 376 28.51 -9.62 -0.03
C SER A 376 27.77 -8.74 -1.03
N PRO A 377 28.22 -7.48 -1.28
CA PRO A 377 27.54 -6.57 -2.21
C PRO A 377 27.46 -7.08 -3.66
N SER A 378 28.31 -8.04 -4.03
CA SER A 378 28.33 -8.63 -5.38
C SER A 378 27.37 -9.82 -5.54
N THR A 379 26.93 -10.45 -4.47
CA THR A 379 26.15 -11.71 -4.52
C THR A 379 24.93 -11.72 -3.63
N GLY A 380 24.71 -10.67 -2.84
CA GLY A 380 23.57 -10.60 -1.94
C GLY A 380 23.33 -9.20 -1.40
N MET A 381 22.28 -9.05 -0.61
CA MET A 381 21.89 -7.78 0.00
C MET A 381 21.09 -7.99 1.28
N ILE A 382 21.13 -6.96 2.12
CA ILE A 382 20.26 -6.81 3.28
C ILE A 382 19.42 -5.57 3.07
N LEU A 383 18.11 -5.75 3.01
CA LEU A 383 17.13 -4.70 2.79
C LEU A 383 16.32 -4.46 4.08
N ARG A 384 15.88 -3.24 4.26
CA ARG A 384 14.92 -2.86 5.30
C ARG A 384 13.73 -2.12 4.70
N LEU A 385 12.61 -2.14 5.43
CA LEU A 385 11.33 -1.53 5.03
C LEU A 385 11.23 -0.05 5.42
N ASP A 386 12.33 0.55 5.84
CA ASP A 386 12.40 1.89 6.45
C ASP A 386 13.04 2.94 5.53
N LYS A 387 12.82 2.84 4.22
CA LYS A 387 13.37 3.83 3.27
C LYS A 387 12.79 5.21 3.52
N HIS A 388 11.49 5.32 3.72
CA HIS A 388 10.81 6.55 4.09
C HIS A 388 10.08 6.38 5.43
N VAL A 389 10.27 7.35 6.32
CA VAL A 389 9.64 7.39 7.64
C VAL A 389 9.07 8.78 7.90
N SER A 390 8.04 8.86 8.74
CA SER A 390 7.53 10.12 9.25
C SER A 390 8.50 10.76 10.26
N ASP A 391 8.27 12.00 10.61
CA ASP A 391 9.06 12.68 11.64
C ASP A 391 8.78 12.16 13.05
N GLY A 392 7.74 11.36 13.18
CA GLY A 392 7.33 10.72 14.43
C GLY A 392 6.38 11.58 15.27
N ASP A 393 5.51 10.92 16.02
CA ASP A 393 4.62 11.59 16.95
C ASP A 393 5.31 11.74 18.32
N PRO A 394 5.55 12.96 18.80
CA PRO A 394 6.19 13.20 20.09
C PRO A 394 5.43 12.60 21.28
N LEU A 395 4.11 12.40 21.16
CA LEU A 395 3.31 11.78 22.24
C LEU A 395 3.63 10.29 22.42
N TYR A 396 4.07 9.61 21.37
CA TYR A 396 4.54 8.22 21.46
C TYR A 396 6.02 8.10 21.83
N SER A 397 6.75 9.19 21.91
CA SER A 397 8.17 9.19 22.31
C SER A 397 8.42 8.60 23.71
N HIS A 398 7.42 8.64 24.57
CA HIS A 398 7.47 8.10 25.92
C HIS A 398 7.23 6.57 25.99
N SER A 399 6.71 5.95 24.95
CA SER A 399 6.56 4.50 24.89
C SER A 399 7.91 3.83 24.62
N THR A 400 8.24 2.80 25.38
CA THR A 400 9.41 1.95 25.12
C THR A 400 9.15 0.91 24.04
N PHE A 401 7.88 0.70 23.66
CA PHE A 401 7.44 -0.40 22.82
C PHE A 401 7.05 0.00 21.40
N TRP A 402 6.74 1.30 21.14
CA TRP A 402 6.21 1.73 19.85
C TRP A 402 7.22 2.58 19.09
N PRO A 403 7.28 2.47 17.75
CA PRO A 403 8.14 3.32 16.95
C PRO A 403 7.73 4.79 17.12
N THR A 404 8.72 5.66 17.21
CA THR A 404 8.49 7.11 17.16
C THR A 404 8.37 7.61 15.71
N GLU A 405 8.70 6.78 14.74
CA GLU A 405 8.67 7.09 13.30
C GLU A 405 7.81 6.04 12.60
N SER A 406 6.81 6.48 11.84
CA SER A 406 5.95 5.60 11.05
C SER A 406 6.58 5.32 9.69
N LEU A 407 6.45 4.08 9.21
CA LEU A 407 7.03 3.64 7.96
C LEU A 407 6.01 3.72 6.82
N THR A 408 6.41 4.30 5.70
CA THR A 408 5.65 4.26 4.42
C THR A 408 5.24 2.85 4.04
N TRP A 409 6.04 1.85 4.39
CA TRP A 409 5.75 0.46 4.10
C TRP A 409 4.35 0.03 4.55
N PHE A 410 3.98 0.30 5.79
CA PHE A 410 2.71 -0.15 6.36
C PHE A 410 1.50 0.63 5.86
N GLU A 411 1.70 1.79 5.28
CA GLU A 411 0.62 2.63 4.77
C GLU A 411 0.43 2.47 3.26
N ASP A 412 1.52 2.53 2.49
CA ASP A 412 1.46 2.70 1.04
C ASP A 412 1.83 1.44 0.23
N SER A 413 2.55 0.47 0.80
CA SER A 413 2.97 -0.71 0.03
C SER A 413 1.80 -1.50 -0.53
N TYR A 414 0.70 -1.57 0.21
CA TYR A 414 -0.51 -2.30 -0.17
C TYR A 414 -1.20 -1.75 -1.43
N VAL A 415 -1.11 -0.44 -1.63
CA VAL A 415 -1.73 0.23 -2.77
C VAL A 415 -0.77 0.43 -3.95
N HIS A 416 0.53 0.16 -3.76
CA HIS A 416 1.56 0.31 -4.79
C HIS A 416 2.38 -0.97 -5.03
N PRO A 417 1.76 -2.13 -5.26
CA PRO A 417 2.48 -3.41 -5.40
C PRO A 417 3.51 -3.41 -6.52
N ALA A 418 3.22 -2.75 -7.64
CA ALA A 418 4.16 -2.65 -8.76
C ALA A 418 5.44 -1.90 -8.37
N VAL A 419 5.34 -0.87 -7.52
CA VAL A 419 6.50 -0.12 -7.01
C VAL A 419 7.31 -0.97 -6.05
N VAL A 420 6.67 -1.78 -5.21
CA VAL A 420 7.35 -2.71 -4.28
C VAL A 420 8.25 -3.69 -5.05
N VAL A 421 7.71 -4.33 -6.09
CA VAL A 421 8.51 -5.25 -6.93
C VAL A 421 9.60 -4.50 -7.67
N GLN A 422 9.28 -3.33 -8.22
CA GLN A 422 10.26 -2.51 -8.92
C GLN A 422 11.44 -2.12 -8.02
N ASP A 423 11.20 -1.75 -6.77
CA ASP A 423 12.24 -1.44 -5.80
C ASP A 423 13.15 -2.65 -5.55
N LEU A 424 12.55 -3.82 -5.33
CA LEU A 424 13.30 -5.04 -5.08
C LEU A 424 14.14 -5.44 -6.30
N VAL A 425 13.56 -5.36 -7.51
CA VAL A 425 14.27 -5.62 -8.77
C VAL A 425 15.43 -4.64 -8.96
N ARG A 426 15.21 -3.37 -8.68
CA ARG A 426 16.20 -2.31 -8.87
C ARG A 426 17.38 -2.44 -7.91
N LEU A 427 17.13 -2.74 -6.65
CA LEU A 427 18.16 -2.91 -5.63
C LEU A 427 18.93 -4.22 -5.82
N SER A 428 18.26 -5.23 -6.40
CA SER A 428 18.90 -6.49 -6.69
C SER A 428 19.91 -6.35 -7.86
N TRP A 429 20.74 -7.41 -8.05
CA TRP A 429 21.68 -7.54 -9.18
C TRP A 429 21.04 -7.42 -10.57
N LEU A 430 19.71 -7.36 -10.64
CA LEU A 430 18.95 -7.12 -11.86
C LEU A 430 19.17 -5.72 -12.42
N ASN A 431 19.64 -4.81 -11.59
CA ASN A 431 20.01 -3.47 -12.02
C ASN A 431 21.24 -3.56 -12.95
N GLY A 432 21.02 -3.41 -14.24
CA GLY A 432 22.04 -3.54 -15.27
C GLY A 432 21.98 -4.83 -16.09
N VAL A 433 21.07 -5.77 -15.79
CA VAL A 433 20.82 -6.89 -16.70
C VAL A 433 20.10 -6.38 -17.94
N ALA A 434 20.71 -6.60 -19.11
CA ALA A 434 20.16 -6.18 -20.39
C ALA A 434 18.74 -6.73 -20.59
N GLY A 435 17.79 -5.85 -20.83
CA GLY A 435 16.38 -6.17 -21.10
C GLY A 435 15.45 -6.20 -19.88
N VAL A 436 15.93 -5.90 -18.67
CA VAL A 436 15.07 -5.52 -17.55
C VAL A 436 14.97 -4.01 -17.52
N THR A 437 13.85 -3.48 -17.98
CA THR A 437 13.57 -2.04 -17.93
C THR A 437 12.67 -1.78 -16.73
N THR A 438 13.16 -1.05 -15.75
CA THR A 438 12.33 -0.57 -14.65
C THR A 438 11.32 0.44 -15.21
N LEU A 439 10.05 0.32 -14.78
CA LEU A 439 8.96 1.18 -15.26
C LEU A 439 9.17 2.66 -14.94
N GLN A 440 10.03 2.93 -14.00
CA GLN A 440 10.37 4.28 -13.57
C GLN A 440 11.86 4.39 -13.24
N GLU A 441 12.47 5.46 -13.71
CA GLU A 441 13.78 5.87 -13.25
C GLU A 441 13.60 6.62 -11.93
N GLY A 442 14.18 6.15 -10.82
CA GLY A 442 14.08 6.82 -9.53
C GLY A 442 14.69 6.05 -8.38
N CYS A 443 14.63 6.58 -7.19
CA CYS A 443 15.11 5.92 -5.99
C CYS A 443 14.10 4.91 -5.46
N PRO A 444 14.55 3.89 -4.73
CA PRO A 444 13.65 3.02 -3.98
C PRO A 444 12.74 3.83 -3.04
N ARG A 445 11.48 3.40 -2.96
CA ARG A 445 10.48 4.03 -2.11
C ARG A 445 10.30 3.28 -0.79
N PHE A 446 10.35 1.95 -0.85
CA PHE A 446 10.04 1.09 0.28
C PHE A 446 11.27 0.45 0.90
N PHE A 447 12.19 0.00 0.06
CA PHE A 447 13.36 -0.71 0.53
C PHE A 447 14.59 0.19 0.64
N ARG A 448 15.33 -0.01 1.72
CA ARG A 448 16.65 0.59 1.95
C ARG A 448 17.72 -0.49 1.93
N ASP A 449 18.76 -0.31 1.12
CA ASP A 449 19.90 -1.24 1.07
C ASP A 449 20.93 -0.92 2.15
N ILE A 450 21.04 -1.81 3.12
CA ILE A 450 21.99 -1.70 4.25
C ILE A 450 23.43 -1.84 3.78
N ASN A 451 23.70 -2.63 2.74
CA ASN A 451 25.06 -2.86 2.26
C ASN A 451 25.64 -1.63 1.55
N SER A 452 24.81 -0.86 0.86
CA SER A 452 25.23 0.35 0.13
C SER A 452 25.34 1.61 1.01
N ASN A 453 25.10 1.50 2.32
CA ASN A 453 24.98 2.64 3.24
C ASN A 453 23.85 3.62 2.85
N ASP A 454 22.80 3.11 2.22
CA ASP A 454 21.61 3.88 1.90
C ASP A 454 20.96 4.45 3.18
N VAL A 455 20.42 5.65 3.09
CA VAL A 455 19.91 6.40 4.24
C VAL A 455 18.39 6.35 4.32
N VAL A 456 17.89 6.46 5.54
CA VAL A 456 16.47 6.70 5.80
C VAL A 456 16.13 8.13 5.39
N VAL A 457 15.02 8.32 4.70
CA VAL A 457 14.48 9.62 4.32
C VAL A 457 13.32 9.94 5.24
N LYS A 458 13.47 11.00 6.03
CA LYS A 458 12.37 11.54 6.81
C LYS A 458 11.47 12.40 5.94
N THR A 459 10.17 12.24 6.10
CA THR A 459 9.13 13.04 5.45
C THR A 459 8.29 13.73 6.51
N THR A 460 8.03 15.01 6.31
CA THR A 460 7.27 15.87 7.22
C THR A 460 6.04 16.44 6.51
N ALA A 461 5.16 17.08 7.23
CA ALA A 461 4.01 17.79 6.69
C ALA A 461 4.36 18.77 5.55
N ASN A 462 5.57 19.34 5.56
CA ASN A 462 6.04 20.28 4.54
C ASN A 462 6.24 19.64 3.15
N GLU A 463 6.46 18.32 3.09
CA GLU A 463 6.59 17.57 1.83
C GLU A 463 5.25 17.15 1.20
N CYS A 464 4.11 17.56 1.76
CA CYS A 464 2.78 17.17 1.26
C CYS A 464 2.65 17.32 -0.26
N THR A 465 2.96 18.47 -0.84
CA THR A 465 2.85 18.69 -2.30
C THR A 465 3.81 17.82 -3.11
N LEU A 466 5.05 17.64 -2.62
CA LEU A 466 6.04 16.78 -3.26
C LEU A 466 5.65 15.32 -3.17
N TRP A 467 5.09 14.92 -2.04
CA TRP A 467 4.62 13.56 -1.79
C TRP A 467 3.46 13.20 -2.71
N ASP A 468 2.47 14.08 -2.87
CA ASP A 468 1.35 13.87 -3.79
C ASP A 468 1.84 13.68 -5.24
N ASN A 469 2.79 14.50 -5.68
CA ASN A 469 3.39 14.36 -7.00
C ASN A 469 4.16 13.04 -7.16
N ALA A 470 4.91 12.63 -6.13
CA ALA A 470 5.64 11.36 -6.13
C ALA A 470 4.69 10.16 -6.14
N ARG A 471 3.59 10.22 -5.38
CA ARG A 471 2.57 9.18 -5.35
C ARG A 471 1.87 8.98 -6.69
N VAL A 472 1.39 10.06 -7.26
CA VAL A 472 0.63 10.03 -8.53
C VAL A 472 1.51 9.59 -9.69
N ASN A 473 2.75 10.05 -9.73
CA ASN A 473 3.66 9.82 -10.86
C ASN A 473 4.65 8.67 -10.60
N GLY A 474 4.64 8.10 -9.38
CA GLY A 474 5.60 7.05 -8.98
C GLY A 474 7.07 7.52 -8.98
N VAL A 475 7.32 8.82 -8.94
CA VAL A 475 8.66 9.43 -8.97
C VAL A 475 9.12 9.65 -7.54
N CYS A 476 10.34 9.28 -7.19
CA CYS A 476 10.84 9.55 -5.85
C CYS A 476 11.20 11.03 -5.66
N LEU A 477 11.13 11.50 -4.41
CA LEU A 477 11.41 12.90 -4.06
C LEU A 477 12.78 13.39 -4.53
N ALA A 478 13.80 12.53 -4.50
CA ALA A 478 15.13 12.85 -4.99
C ALA A 478 15.20 13.03 -6.51
N GLN A 479 14.34 12.35 -7.27
CA GLN A 479 14.28 12.52 -8.73
C GLN A 479 13.61 13.83 -9.14
N LEU A 480 12.62 14.29 -8.43
CA LEU A 480 12.03 15.61 -8.71
C LEU A 480 13.08 16.72 -8.59
N SER A 481 14.00 16.60 -7.63
CA SER A 481 15.13 17.54 -7.51
C SER A 481 16.16 17.38 -8.64
N MET A 482 16.49 16.14 -9.03
CA MET A 482 17.42 15.86 -10.14
C MET A 482 16.84 16.23 -11.50
N GLN A 483 15.55 16.01 -11.73
CA GLN A 483 14.88 16.45 -12.97
C GLN A 483 14.88 17.99 -13.08
N ARG A 484 14.67 18.71 -11.98
CA ARG A 484 14.81 20.18 -11.97
C ARG A 484 16.23 20.64 -12.31
N VAL A 485 17.25 19.96 -11.79
CA VAL A 485 18.65 20.25 -12.10
C VAL A 485 18.96 19.89 -13.56
N ALA A 486 18.50 18.74 -14.06
CA ALA A 486 18.69 18.33 -15.45
C ALA A 486 17.97 19.25 -16.44
N VAL A 487 16.75 19.69 -16.13
CA VAL A 487 16.01 20.67 -16.94
C VAL A 487 16.70 22.04 -16.91
N ALA A 488 17.16 22.48 -15.76
CA ALA A 488 17.93 23.74 -15.65
C ALA A 488 19.25 23.68 -16.40
N ALA A 489 19.95 22.54 -16.35
CA ALA A 489 21.18 22.31 -17.12
C ALA A 489 20.93 22.26 -18.64
N LEU A 490 19.83 21.64 -19.07
CA LEU A 490 19.40 21.61 -20.48
C LEU A 490 18.98 22.99 -20.99
N LEU A 491 18.32 23.78 -20.18
CA LEU A 491 17.94 25.15 -20.53
C LEU A 491 19.15 26.10 -20.59
N GLY A 492 20.20 25.83 -19.82
CA GLY A 492 21.46 26.56 -19.84
C GLY A 492 22.47 26.09 -20.89
N ALA A 493 22.23 24.94 -21.55
CA ALA A 493 23.14 24.39 -22.54
C ALA A 493 23.09 25.16 -23.88
N SER A 494 24.23 25.36 -24.50
CA SER A 494 24.33 26.01 -25.81
C SER A 494 23.58 25.22 -26.90
N PRO A 495 23.14 25.88 -27.98
CA PRO A 495 22.39 25.21 -29.07
C PRO A 495 23.07 23.97 -29.66
N ALA A 496 24.40 23.91 -29.64
CA ALA A 496 25.17 22.77 -30.16
C ALA A 496 25.05 21.50 -29.31
N ALA A 497 24.82 21.63 -27.99
CA ALA A 497 24.62 20.49 -27.08
C ALA A 497 23.21 19.90 -27.18
N ARG A 498 22.25 20.62 -27.78
CA ARG A 498 20.85 20.18 -27.93
C ARG A 498 20.63 19.19 -29.08
N ILE A 499 21.57 19.11 -30.04
CA ILE A 499 21.41 18.28 -31.23
C ILE A 499 21.78 16.80 -30.97
N GLY A 500 22.51 16.51 -29.88
CA GLY A 500 22.93 15.16 -29.49
C GLY A 500 22.01 14.46 -28.49
N ALA A 501 21.03 15.16 -27.92
CA ALA A 501 20.08 14.55 -27.00
C ALA A 501 19.00 13.80 -27.78
N ASN A 502 18.87 12.51 -27.57
CA ASN A 502 17.91 11.63 -28.23
C ASN A 502 16.51 12.24 -28.25
N LEU A 503 15.80 12.06 -29.36
CA LEU A 503 14.46 12.60 -29.67
C LEU A 503 13.40 12.38 -28.56
N VAL A 504 13.60 11.39 -27.71
CA VAL A 504 12.74 11.07 -26.57
C VAL A 504 12.79 12.15 -25.48
N THR A 505 13.95 12.74 -25.24
CA THR A 505 14.12 13.78 -24.20
C THR A 505 13.48 15.11 -24.64
N VAL A 506 13.48 15.39 -25.94
CA VAL A 506 12.88 16.63 -26.49
C VAL A 506 11.36 16.62 -26.40
N THR A 507 10.72 15.46 -26.53
CA THR A 507 9.26 15.33 -26.43
C THR A 507 8.77 15.60 -25.01
N PHE A 508 9.51 15.18 -23.99
CA PHE A 508 9.17 15.45 -22.58
C PHE A 508 9.33 16.91 -22.19
N VAL A 509 10.35 17.59 -22.69
CA VAL A 509 10.56 19.03 -22.43
C VAL A 509 9.48 19.89 -23.07
N ALA A 510 9.00 19.53 -24.27
CA ALA A 510 7.91 20.26 -24.92
C ALA A 510 6.57 20.14 -24.18
N ILE A 511 6.30 18.99 -23.56
CA ILE A 511 5.09 18.77 -22.75
C ILE A 511 5.15 19.53 -21.42
N ALA A 512 6.32 19.58 -20.78
CA ALA A 512 6.50 20.33 -19.51
C ALA A 512 6.36 21.85 -19.72
N THR A 513 6.71 22.37 -20.89
CA THR A 513 6.60 23.80 -21.20
C THR A 513 5.15 24.21 -21.53
N MET A 514 4.31 23.27 -22.00
CA MET A 514 2.88 23.53 -22.26
C MET A 514 1.99 23.49 -20.99
N ILE A 515 2.52 22.98 -19.87
CA ILE A 515 1.78 22.89 -18.59
C ILE A 515 2.09 24.12 -17.70
N LEU A 516 3.08 24.94 -18.06
CA LEU A 516 3.53 26.11 -17.28
C LEU A 516 3.17 27.47 -17.93
N VAL A 517 2.36 27.47 -18.98
CA VAL A 517 1.68 28.64 -19.55
C VAL A 517 0.15 28.41 -19.46
#